data_9c72888f0022a202e890f2972d9be31d
#
_entry.id   9c72888f0022a202e890f2972d9be31d
#
_cell.length_a   1.000
_cell.length_b   1.000
_cell.length_c   1.000
_cell.angle_alpha   90.00
_cell.angle_beta   90.00
_cell.angle_gamma   90.00
#
_symmetry.space_group_name_H-M   'P 1'
#
loop_
_entity.id
_entity.type
_entity.pdbx_description
1 polymer ?
#
loop_
_entity_poly.entity_id
_entity_poly.type
_entity_poly.pdbx_seq_one_letter_code
_entity_poly.pdbx_strand_id
1 'polypeptide(L)'
;ENLFALLPNAQSGGSWSGGFSGTYVPGTTMPSTFTYTVPGTMPCLADQANITIVESTPPVAGTTTSITVCDVGAAVNLFNALGSADTGGAWSGPSTVVGNLYDPATMVGGAYTYTVNGTSPCTNASATVTVTETGSPEAGDDGAITLCSNGPLTDLFAQLGGTPDAGGTWSGPGTIVA
;
A
#
# COMPACT_ATOMS: atom_id res chain seq x y z
N GLU A 1 19.18 -6.03 23.51
CA GLU A 1 18.77 -6.97 24.57
C GLU A 1 19.96 -7.50 25.36
N ASN A 2 19.84 -7.54 26.70
CA ASN A 2 20.84 -8.15 27.58
C ASN A 2 20.53 -9.65 27.70
N LEU A 3 21.34 -10.51 27.08
CA LEU A 3 21.09 -11.94 27.06
C LEU A 3 21.27 -12.62 28.43
N PHE A 4 22.09 -12.04 29.31
CA PHE A 4 22.24 -12.58 30.66
C PHE A 4 20.91 -12.53 31.47
N ALA A 5 20.09 -11.51 31.22
CA ALA A 5 18.77 -11.38 31.87
C ALA A 5 17.77 -12.48 31.43
N LEU A 6 18.04 -13.18 30.34
CA LEU A 6 17.23 -14.30 29.84
C LEU A 6 17.64 -15.66 30.38
N LEU A 7 18.72 -15.71 31.21
CA LEU A 7 19.20 -16.94 31.87
C LEU A 7 18.72 -16.95 33.31
N PRO A 8 17.60 -17.59 33.66
CA PRO A 8 17.12 -17.65 35.03
C PRO A 8 18.13 -18.43 35.89
N ASN A 9 18.47 -17.88 37.04
CA ASN A 9 19.40 -18.47 38.03
C ASN A 9 20.87 -18.60 37.57
N ALA A 10 21.26 -17.97 36.46
CA ALA A 10 22.67 -17.97 36.05
C ALA A 10 23.53 -17.18 37.02
N GLN A 11 24.72 -17.74 37.36
CA GLN A 11 25.71 -17.05 38.20
C GLN A 11 26.41 -15.98 37.36
N SER A 12 26.65 -14.81 37.95
CA SER A 12 27.46 -13.76 37.36
C SER A 12 28.95 -14.13 37.30
N GLY A 13 29.72 -13.50 36.40
CA GLY A 13 31.17 -13.71 36.26
C GLY A 13 31.60 -14.81 35.28
N GLY A 14 30.65 -15.42 34.57
CA GLY A 14 30.94 -16.26 33.43
C GLY A 14 31.29 -15.45 32.17
N SER A 15 31.53 -16.14 31.08
CA SER A 15 31.90 -15.57 29.77
C SER A 15 30.99 -16.07 28.66
N TRP A 16 30.77 -15.25 27.64
CA TRP A 16 30.05 -15.61 26.43
C TRP A 16 31.00 -16.16 25.37
N SER A 17 30.50 -17.08 24.54
CA SER A 17 31.24 -17.63 23.41
C SER A 17 31.62 -16.54 22.39
N GLY A 18 32.78 -16.72 21.70
CA GLY A 18 33.22 -15.83 20.61
C GLY A 18 33.56 -14.40 21.01
N GLY A 19 33.77 -14.10 22.33
CA GLY A 19 34.06 -12.76 22.78
C GLY A 19 32.87 -11.82 22.80
N PHE A 20 31.66 -12.37 22.72
CA PHE A 20 30.39 -11.60 22.78
C PHE A 20 30.24 -10.91 24.14
N SER A 21 29.76 -9.67 24.13
CA SER A 21 29.62 -8.84 25.36
C SER A 21 28.38 -9.16 26.22
N GLY A 22 27.49 -10.02 25.74
CA GLY A 22 26.19 -10.30 26.36
C GLY A 22 25.07 -9.38 25.96
N THR A 23 25.33 -8.39 25.09
CA THR A 23 24.30 -7.47 24.55
C THR A 23 24.03 -7.76 23.09
N TYR A 24 22.81 -8.20 22.78
CA TYR A 24 22.35 -8.45 21.42
C TYR A 24 21.65 -7.21 20.87
N VAL A 25 22.05 -6.80 19.64
CA VAL A 25 21.47 -5.66 18.94
C VAL A 25 20.81 -6.17 17.65
N PRO A 26 19.46 -6.19 17.56
CA PRO A 26 18.76 -6.62 16.37
C PRO A 26 19.21 -5.87 15.11
N GLY A 27 19.32 -6.58 13.99
CA GLY A 27 19.77 -6.05 12.71
C GLY A 27 21.27 -5.73 12.61
N THR A 28 22.04 -5.87 13.72
CA THR A 28 23.48 -5.60 13.75
C THR A 28 24.26 -6.83 14.17
N THR A 29 23.83 -7.52 15.21
CA THR A 29 24.40 -8.77 15.66
C THR A 29 23.78 -9.92 14.86
N MET A 30 24.57 -10.80 14.29
CA MET A 30 24.02 -11.94 13.53
C MET A 30 23.24 -12.89 14.44
N PRO A 31 22.00 -13.28 14.07
CA PRO A 31 21.23 -14.29 14.79
C PRO A 31 22.01 -15.60 14.89
N SER A 32 22.11 -16.15 16.09
CA SER A 32 22.90 -17.36 16.38
C SER A 32 22.56 -17.94 17.73
N THR A 33 23.24 -19.04 18.09
CA THR A 33 23.25 -19.58 19.45
C THR A 33 24.45 -19.03 20.20
N PHE A 34 24.19 -18.37 21.33
CA PHE A 34 25.20 -17.82 22.24
C PHE A 34 25.29 -18.70 23.47
N THR A 35 26.50 -19.15 23.79
CA THR A 35 26.77 -19.97 24.96
C THR A 35 27.37 -19.13 26.05
N TYR A 36 26.75 -19.17 27.24
CA TYR A 36 27.30 -18.60 28.48
C TYR A 36 27.95 -19.69 29.30
N THR A 37 29.21 -19.52 29.70
CA THR A 37 29.98 -20.49 30.45
C THR A 37 30.39 -19.92 31.78
N VAL A 38 30.05 -20.61 32.88
CA VAL A 38 30.54 -20.32 34.22
C VAL A 38 31.64 -21.31 34.55
N PRO A 39 32.87 -20.84 34.85
CA PRO A 39 33.97 -21.73 35.16
C PRO A 39 33.73 -22.46 36.48
N GLY A 40 34.04 -23.75 36.54
CA GLY A 40 34.02 -24.53 37.76
C GLY A 40 35.34 -24.38 38.53
N THR A 41 35.28 -24.66 39.83
CA THR A 41 36.48 -24.83 40.69
C THR A 41 36.61 -26.30 41.07
N MET A 42 37.78 -26.86 40.86
CA MET A 42 38.01 -28.31 41.12
C MET A 42 37.52 -28.72 42.54
N PRO A 43 36.75 -29.83 42.66
CA PRO A 43 36.53 -30.88 41.64
C PRO A 43 35.32 -30.64 40.70
N CYS A 44 34.64 -29.49 40.80
CA CYS A 44 33.48 -29.17 39.96
C CYS A 44 33.90 -28.75 38.56
N LEU A 45 33.14 -29.19 37.54
CA LEU A 45 33.31 -28.78 36.16
C LEU A 45 32.63 -27.45 35.89
N ALA A 46 32.99 -26.81 34.78
CA ALA A 46 32.28 -25.65 34.24
C ALA A 46 30.85 -26.02 33.85
N ASP A 47 29.91 -25.06 33.99
CA ASP A 47 28.53 -25.19 33.57
C ASP A 47 28.23 -24.24 32.41
N GLN A 48 27.29 -24.62 31.51
CA GLN A 48 26.98 -23.87 30.28
C GLN A 48 25.46 -23.76 30.07
N ALA A 49 25.05 -22.60 29.59
CA ALA A 49 23.70 -22.34 29.15
C ALA A 49 23.72 -21.70 27.75
N ASN A 50 22.72 -22.02 26.91
CA ASN A 50 22.60 -21.53 25.58
C ASN A 50 21.36 -20.65 25.40
N ILE A 51 21.50 -19.57 24.63
CA ILE A 51 20.42 -18.74 24.11
C ILE A 51 20.48 -18.74 22.61
N THR A 52 19.41 -19.18 21.97
CA THR A 52 19.28 -19.10 20.51
C THR A 52 18.42 -17.91 20.14
N ILE A 53 18.95 -17.02 19.32
CA ILE A 53 18.27 -15.84 18.78
C ILE A 53 17.86 -16.12 17.34
N VAL A 54 16.59 -15.84 17.05
CA VAL A 54 16.02 -15.82 15.70
C VAL A 54 15.42 -14.44 15.48
N GLU A 55 15.79 -13.78 14.41
CA GLU A 55 15.18 -12.51 14.00
C GLU A 55 14.09 -12.73 12.96
N SER A 56 12.97 -12.02 13.14
CA SER A 56 11.92 -11.88 12.12
C SER A 56 12.08 -10.54 11.44
N THR A 57 11.97 -10.52 10.10
CA THR A 57 11.96 -9.27 9.33
C THR A 57 10.58 -8.62 9.41
N PRO A 58 10.50 -7.30 9.66
CA PRO A 58 9.23 -6.58 9.58
C PRO A 58 8.66 -6.63 8.15
N PRO A 59 7.34 -6.80 7.99
CA PRO A 59 6.71 -6.74 6.68
C PRO A 59 6.74 -5.31 6.11
N VAL A 60 6.69 -5.19 4.79
CA VAL A 60 6.65 -3.93 4.06
C VAL A 60 5.33 -3.83 3.31
N ALA A 61 4.48 -2.86 3.65
CA ALA A 61 3.21 -2.62 2.96
C ALA A 61 3.33 -1.66 1.76
N GLY A 62 4.54 -1.16 1.49
CA GLY A 62 4.76 -0.16 0.45
C GLY A 62 4.53 1.27 0.92
N THR A 63 4.26 2.17 -0.01
CA THR A 63 4.14 3.61 0.23
C THR A 63 2.69 4.06 0.12
N THR A 64 2.20 4.85 1.08
CA THR A 64 0.90 5.52 0.97
C THR A 64 0.93 6.53 -0.19
N THR A 65 -0.07 6.47 -1.07
CA THR A 65 -0.14 7.26 -2.30
C THR A 65 -1.58 7.59 -2.70
N SER A 66 -1.75 8.34 -3.78
CA SER A 66 -3.04 8.62 -4.40
C SER A 66 -2.97 8.42 -5.91
N ILE A 67 -4.08 7.98 -6.49
CA ILE A 67 -4.28 7.85 -7.93
C ILE A 67 -5.58 8.54 -8.33
N THR A 68 -5.62 9.04 -9.57
CA THR A 68 -6.85 9.58 -10.17
C THR A 68 -7.21 8.70 -11.37
N VAL A 69 -8.46 8.31 -11.46
CA VAL A 69 -9.00 7.46 -12.54
C VAL A 69 -10.24 8.13 -13.13
N CYS A 70 -10.58 7.77 -14.37
CA CYS A 70 -11.85 8.17 -14.97
C CYS A 70 -12.93 7.17 -14.52
N ASP A 71 -14.14 7.64 -14.22
CA ASP A 71 -15.28 6.83 -13.75
C ASP A 71 -15.72 5.73 -14.72
N VAL A 72 -15.43 5.89 -16.01
CA VAL A 72 -15.63 4.89 -17.06
C VAL A 72 -14.32 4.28 -17.55
N GLY A 73 -13.23 4.48 -16.81
CA GLY A 73 -11.90 3.99 -17.17
C GLY A 73 -11.76 2.48 -17.00
N ALA A 74 -10.66 1.94 -17.53
CA ALA A 74 -10.31 0.54 -17.30
C ALA A 74 -9.92 0.29 -15.84
N ALA A 75 -10.13 -0.94 -15.37
CA ALA A 75 -9.71 -1.35 -14.03
C ALA A 75 -8.20 -1.16 -13.83
N VAL A 76 -7.81 -0.66 -12.67
CA VAL A 76 -6.42 -0.39 -12.29
C VAL A 76 -5.96 -1.31 -11.17
N ASN A 77 -4.68 -1.68 -11.19
CA ASN A 77 -4.10 -2.51 -10.12
C ASN A 77 -3.55 -1.61 -9.01
N LEU A 78 -4.23 -1.61 -7.85
CA LEU A 78 -3.85 -0.80 -6.69
C LEU A 78 -2.51 -1.22 -6.09
N PHE A 79 -2.15 -2.50 -6.17
CA PHE A 79 -0.89 -3.00 -5.62
C PHE A 79 0.32 -2.36 -6.30
N ASN A 80 0.24 -2.08 -7.61
CA ASN A 80 1.31 -1.43 -8.35
C ASN A 80 1.58 0.01 -7.86
N ALA A 81 0.57 0.68 -7.31
CA ALA A 81 0.71 2.03 -6.77
C ALA A 81 1.48 2.06 -5.43
N LEU A 82 1.55 0.95 -4.71
CA LEU A 82 2.26 0.84 -3.43
C LEU A 82 3.79 0.78 -3.59
N GLY A 83 4.30 0.50 -4.80
CA GLY A 83 5.75 0.33 -5.05
C GLY A 83 6.28 -1.00 -4.51
N SER A 84 7.20 -0.95 -3.55
CA SER A 84 7.91 -2.12 -3.01
C SER A 84 7.15 -2.82 -1.87
N ALA A 85 5.88 -3.12 -2.04
CA ALA A 85 5.10 -3.85 -1.04
C ALA A 85 5.36 -5.37 -1.10
N ASP A 86 5.34 -6.02 0.07
CA ASP A 86 5.31 -7.48 0.16
C ASP A 86 3.95 -8.02 -0.34
N THR A 87 3.98 -9.15 -1.02
CA THR A 87 2.76 -9.83 -1.49
C THR A 87 2.06 -10.59 -0.35
N GLY A 88 0.77 -10.94 -0.56
CA GLY A 88 0.01 -11.75 0.41
C GLY A 88 -0.70 -10.96 1.50
N GLY A 89 -0.67 -9.63 1.47
CA GLY A 89 -1.48 -8.79 2.34
C GLY A 89 -2.96 -8.75 1.91
N ALA A 90 -3.77 -8.08 2.71
CA ALA A 90 -5.21 -7.94 2.51
C ALA A 90 -5.60 -6.47 2.31
N TRP A 91 -6.58 -6.25 1.45
CA TRP A 91 -7.19 -4.95 1.22
C TRP A 91 -8.42 -4.72 2.11
N SER A 92 -8.58 -3.48 2.56
CA SER A 92 -9.82 -2.96 3.16
C SER A 92 -10.11 -1.58 2.58
N GLY A 93 -11.39 -1.24 2.41
CA GLY A 93 -11.79 0.03 1.82
C GLY A 93 -13.29 0.13 1.57
N PRO A 94 -13.74 1.17 0.85
CA PRO A 94 -15.16 1.40 0.56
C PRO A 94 -15.82 0.26 -0.24
N SER A 95 -15.05 -0.40 -1.12
CA SER A 95 -15.51 -1.56 -1.90
C SER A 95 -14.53 -2.74 -1.75
N THR A 96 -15.00 -3.95 -2.01
CA THR A 96 -14.17 -5.16 -1.94
C THR A 96 -13.18 -5.22 -3.11
N VAL A 97 -11.89 -5.27 -2.81
CA VAL A 97 -10.82 -5.43 -3.82
C VAL A 97 -10.55 -6.90 -4.06
N VAL A 98 -10.67 -7.35 -5.31
CA VAL A 98 -10.38 -8.73 -5.74
C VAL A 98 -9.20 -8.72 -6.70
N GLY A 99 -8.19 -9.55 -6.45
CA GLY A 99 -7.00 -9.64 -7.33
C GLY A 99 -6.22 -8.33 -7.45
N ASN A 100 -6.27 -7.48 -6.42
CA ASN A 100 -5.67 -6.14 -6.38
C ASN A 100 -6.26 -5.13 -7.38
N LEU A 101 -7.41 -5.43 -8.01
CA LEU A 101 -8.02 -4.58 -9.03
C LEU A 101 -9.07 -3.65 -8.42
N TYR A 102 -9.03 -2.43 -8.87
CA TYR A 102 -10.05 -1.40 -8.68
C TYR A 102 -10.72 -1.14 -10.03
N ASP A 103 -12.03 -1.31 -10.08
CA ASP A 103 -12.86 -1.07 -11.26
C ASP A 103 -13.72 0.19 -11.04
N PRO A 104 -13.43 1.32 -11.71
CA PRO A 104 -14.16 2.57 -11.52
C PRO A 104 -15.66 2.46 -11.85
N ALA A 105 -16.04 1.54 -12.74
CA ALA A 105 -17.45 1.38 -13.14
C ALA A 105 -18.32 0.72 -12.04
N THR A 106 -17.72 0.03 -11.09
CA THR A 106 -18.45 -0.80 -10.10
C THR A 106 -18.04 -0.55 -8.64
N MET A 107 -16.92 0.10 -8.41
CA MET A 107 -16.37 0.36 -7.08
C MET A 107 -16.49 1.84 -6.73
N VAL A 108 -16.38 2.16 -5.45
CA VAL A 108 -16.48 3.54 -4.96
C VAL A 108 -15.09 4.10 -4.69
N GLY A 109 -14.80 5.30 -5.20
CA GLY A 109 -13.57 6.04 -4.89
C GLY A 109 -13.39 6.24 -3.37
N GLY A 110 -12.15 6.36 -2.93
CA GLY A 110 -11.83 6.55 -1.52
C GLY A 110 -10.52 5.89 -1.09
N ALA A 111 -10.34 5.73 0.21
CA ALA A 111 -9.11 5.18 0.79
C ALA A 111 -9.17 3.66 0.87
N TYR A 112 -8.24 3.01 0.18
CA TYR A 112 -8.03 1.55 0.19
C TYR A 112 -6.73 1.24 0.92
N THR A 113 -6.81 0.53 2.03
CA THR A 113 -5.66 0.18 2.87
C THR A 113 -5.23 -1.25 2.63
N TYR A 114 -3.96 -1.42 2.28
CA TYR A 114 -3.29 -2.70 2.17
C TYR A 114 -2.55 -3.02 3.46
N THR A 115 -2.81 -4.18 4.05
CA THR A 115 -2.19 -4.63 5.30
C THR A 115 -1.46 -5.94 5.09
N VAL A 116 -0.16 -5.95 5.45
CA VAL A 116 0.69 -7.14 5.47
C VAL A 116 0.89 -7.57 6.92
N ASN A 117 0.60 -8.82 7.23
CA ASN A 117 0.74 -9.34 8.57
C ASN A 117 2.20 -9.59 8.92
N GLY A 118 2.63 -9.09 10.08
CA GLY A 118 3.93 -9.39 10.65
C GLY A 118 3.94 -10.75 11.36
N THR A 119 5.11 -11.40 11.37
CA THR A 119 5.36 -12.57 12.21
C THR A 119 5.88 -12.08 13.58
N SER A 120 5.21 -12.49 14.67
CA SER A 120 5.63 -12.10 16.02
C SER A 120 7.15 -12.30 16.22
N PRO A 121 7.85 -11.32 16.80
CA PRO A 121 7.40 -10.11 17.48
C PRO A 121 7.14 -8.90 16.58
N CYS A 122 7.33 -9.01 15.26
CA CYS A 122 7.08 -7.91 14.33
C CYS A 122 5.59 -7.62 14.21
N THR A 123 5.22 -6.34 14.17
CA THR A 123 3.85 -5.88 13.98
C THR A 123 3.48 -5.86 12.51
N ASN A 124 2.17 -5.81 12.22
CA ASN A 124 1.66 -5.63 10.86
C ASN A 124 2.12 -4.28 10.29
N ALA A 125 2.32 -4.23 8.97
CA ALA A 125 2.52 -2.99 8.22
C ALA A 125 1.27 -2.67 7.39
N SER A 126 0.98 -1.39 7.17
CA SER A 126 -0.11 -0.96 6.30
C SER A 126 0.26 0.27 5.48
N ALA A 127 -0.27 0.36 4.27
CA ALA A 127 -0.18 1.52 3.39
C ALA A 127 -1.52 1.74 2.70
N THR A 128 -1.82 2.98 2.30
CA THR A 128 -3.11 3.37 1.75
C THR A 128 -2.95 3.93 0.34
N VAL A 129 -3.81 3.47 -0.58
CA VAL A 129 -4.00 4.08 -1.90
C VAL A 129 -5.33 4.83 -1.88
N THR A 130 -5.28 6.15 -2.02
CA THR A 130 -6.49 6.97 -2.15
C THR A 130 -6.85 7.08 -3.63
N VAL A 131 -8.03 6.58 -4.00
CA VAL A 131 -8.55 6.63 -5.36
C VAL A 131 -9.52 7.81 -5.47
N THR A 132 -9.25 8.72 -6.39
CA THR A 132 -10.13 9.83 -6.77
C THR A 132 -10.67 9.56 -8.17
N GLU A 133 -11.99 9.58 -8.33
CA GLU A 133 -12.63 9.45 -9.62
C GLU A 133 -12.90 10.83 -10.22
N THR A 134 -12.67 10.96 -11.52
CA THR A 134 -13.02 12.13 -12.31
C THR A 134 -14.09 11.72 -13.31
N GLY A 135 -15.18 12.47 -13.37
CA GLY A 135 -16.27 12.24 -14.31
C GLY A 135 -15.79 12.31 -15.76
N SER A 136 -16.34 11.46 -16.61
CA SER A 136 -16.12 11.50 -18.05
C SER A 136 -16.76 12.77 -18.64
N PRO A 137 -16.13 13.39 -19.67
CA PRO A 137 -16.78 14.47 -20.38
C PRO A 137 -18.07 13.98 -21.06
N GLU A 138 -19.12 14.77 -20.96
CA GLU A 138 -20.43 14.51 -21.56
C GLU A 138 -20.67 15.52 -22.72
N ALA A 139 -20.78 15.01 -23.94
CA ALA A 139 -21.06 15.86 -25.11
C ALA A 139 -22.56 16.12 -25.33
N GLY A 140 -23.41 15.44 -24.59
CA GLY A 140 -24.87 15.42 -24.79
C GLY A 140 -25.31 14.40 -25.83
N ASP A 141 -26.61 14.33 -26.04
CA ASP A 141 -27.23 13.46 -27.05
C ASP A 141 -27.33 14.17 -28.39
N ASP A 142 -27.32 13.39 -29.48
CA ASP A 142 -27.49 13.91 -30.83
C ASP A 142 -28.80 14.71 -30.98
N GLY A 143 -28.68 15.91 -31.53
CA GLY A 143 -29.82 16.79 -31.80
C GLY A 143 -30.06 16.99 -33.28
N ALA A 144 -31.30 17.30 -33.65
CA ALA A 144 -31.67 17.70 -35.02
C ALA A 144 -32.57 18.92 -35.00
N ILE A 145 -32.28 19.88 -35.87
CA ILE A 145 -33.05 21.12 -35.96
C ILE A 145 -33.31 21.46 -37.43
N THR A 146 -34.50 21.94 -37.73
CA THR A 146 -34.84 22.47 -39.04
C THR A 146 -34.98 23.99 -38.96
N LEU A 147 -34.19 24.69 -39.72
CA LEU A 147 -34.15 26.16 -39.74
C LEU A 147 -34.61 26.72 -41.11
N CYS A 148 -35.19 27.91 -41.05
CA CYS A 148 -35.45 28.67 -42.27
C CYS A 148 -34.13 29.32 -42.73
N SER A 149 -33.84 29.34 -44.05
CA SER A 149 -32.58 29.87 -44.58
C SER A 149 -32.34 31.37 -44.32
N ASN A 150 -33.40 32.11 -43.93
CA ASN A 150 -33.34 33.52 -43.53
C ASN A 150 -33.73 33.74 -42.07
N GLY A 151 -33.68 32.66 -41.28
CA GLY A 151 -33.97 32.70 -39.82
C GLY A 151 -32.89 33.38 -38.98
N PRO A 152 -33.14 33.61 -37.72
CA PRO A 152 -32.13 34.16 -36.80
C PRO A 152 -31.03 33.16 -36.50
N LEU A 153 -29.92 33.67 -35.90
CA LEU A 153 -28.88 32.83 -35.32
C LEU A 153 -29.47 31.90 -34.26
N THR A 154 -29.05 30.67 -34.29
CA THR A 154 -29.52 29.65 -33.35
C THR A 154 -28.35 29.06 -32.59
N ASP A 155 -28.49 28.97 -31.28
CA ASP A 155 -27.52 28.31 -30.40
C ASP A 155 -27.63 26.79 -30.60
N LEU A 156 -26.60 26.21 -31.15
CA LEU A 156 -26.53 24.77 -31.40
C LEU A 156 -26.30 23.99 -30.12
N PHE A 157 -25.62 24.57 -29.10
CA PHE A 157 -25.40 23.92 -27.84
C PHE A 157 -26.74 23.65 -27.11
N ALA A 158 -27.65 24.60 -27.18
CA ALA A 158 -28.98 24.46 -26.61
C ALA A 158 -29.88 23.42 -27.34
N GLN A 159 -29.43 22.89 -28.47
CA GLN A 159 -30.16 21.86 -29.25
C GLN A 159 -29.63 20.43 -28.97
N LEU A 160 -28.53 20.31 -28.22
CA LEU A 160 -28.08 19.02 -27.75
C LEU A 160 -29.00 18.49 -26.67
N GLY A 161 -29.32 17.20 -26.73
CA GLY A 161 -30.04 16.51 -25.66
C GLY A 161 -29.11 16.16 -24.48
N GLY A 162 -29.69 15.59 -23.42
CA GLY A 162 -28.92 15.20 -22.24
C GLY A 162 -28.46 16.38 -21.40
N THR A 163 -27.25 16.30 -20.84
CA THR A 163 -26.62 17.30 -19.97
C THR A 163 -25.20 17.61 -20.43
N PRO A 164 -25.03 18.23 -21.63
CA PRO A 164 -23.69 18.44 -22.18
C PRO A 164 -22.82 19.36 -21.33
N ASP A 165 -21.56 19.03 -21.17
CA ASP A 165 -20.56 19.84 -20.51
C ASP A 165 -20.24 21.08 -21.37
N ALA A 166 -20.07 22.22 -20.71
CA ALA A 166 -19.66 23.47 -21.36
C ALA A 166 -18.15 23.41 -21.77
N GLY A 167 -17.79 24.20 -22.80
CA GLY A 167 -16.40 24.37 -23.20
C GLY A 167 -15.92 23.40 -24.27
N GLY A 168 -16.81 22.60 -24.82
CA GLY A 168 -16.53 21.76 -26.00
C GLY A 168 -16.25 22.62 -27.26
N THR A 169 -15.72 21.97 -28.31
CA THR A 169 -15.45 22.61 -29.62
C THR A 169 -16.32 22.00 -30.68
N TRP A 170 -16.79 22.83 -31.59
CA TRP A 170 -17.58 22.41 -32.74
C TRP A 170 -16.70 22.18 -33.98
N SER A 171 -17.03 21.16 -34.73
CA SER A 171 -16.47 20.92 -36.08
C SER A 171 -17.60 20.70 -37.08
N GLY A 172 -17.43 21.17 -38.34
CA GLY A 172 -18.45 21.04 -39.35
C GLY A 172 -18.01 21.62 -40.67
N PRO A 173 -18.87 21.53 -41.70
CA PRO A 173 -18.53 21.99 -43.07
C PRO A 173 -18.47 23.52 -43.22
N GLY A 174 -18.84 24.29 -42.22
CA GLY A 174 -18.83 25.76 -42.19
C GLY A 174 -18.25 26.32 -40.92
N THR A 175 -18.05 27.65 -40.86
CA THR A 175 -17.61 28.35 -39.64
C THR A 175 -18.77 28.43 -38.67
N ILE A 176 -18.61 27.87 -37.48
CA ILE A 176 -19.54 27.99 -36.36
C ILE A 176 -19.07 29.16 -35.51
N VAL A 177 -19.94 30.13 -35.29
CA VAL A 177 -19.71 31.27 -34.41
C VAL A 177 -20.14 30.83 -33.01
N ALA A 178 -19.17 30.80 -32.05
CA ALA A 178 -19.40 30.44 -30.67
C ALA A 178 -20.00 31.61 -29.90
#